data_ceee740a5ba7d20a70da84269510da57
#
_entry.id   ceee740a5ba7d20a70da84269510da57
#
_cell.length_a   1.000
_cell.length_b   1.000
_cell.length_c   1.000
_cell.angle_alpha   90.00
_cell.angle_beta   90.00
_cell.angle_gamma   90.00
#
_symmetry.space_group_name_H-M   'P 1'
#
loop_
_entity.id
_entity.type
_entity.pdbx_description
1 polymer ?
#
loop_
_entity_poly.entity_id
_entity_poly.type
_entity_poly.pdbx_seq_one_letter_code
_entity_poly.pdbx_strand_id
1 'polypeptide(L)'
;LFNTMGELAYLRYTRDLSDSYYEAEYTWCTDQTTRVEKAMEDCYTTMAKSSLRSALEEQYFGEDFFASYDSDGVYSDARTVALLQQESELQAQYVALQNDPAIEWNGSTRSVSELLENAVTADLYYEVLGAYYDAYGAQAGEIYIKLIQTRRELAGRLGYGSYADYAYDALYYRDYTPAQAERYVERVRTELAPVYTEAAEPMQLSALSADETMQHLHEAADTLGGEVQTAMGFLDAYELYDITSSANKMPGSYTTYLESYEMPYIYISPEAT
;
A
#
# COMPACT_ATOMS: atom_id res chain seq x y z
N LEU A 1 -0.23 -16.22 -10.59
CA LEU A 1 -1.18 -16.97 -9.75
C LEU A 1 -0.94 -16.72 -8.25
N PHE A 2 0.30 -16.81 -7.74
CA PHE A 2 0.57 -16.62 -6.31
C PHE A 2 0.20 -15.19 -5.84
N ASN A 3 0.57 -14.16 -6.59
CA ASN A 3 0.19 -12.77 -6.31
C ASN A 3 -1.35 -12.63 -6.20
N THR A 4 -2.08 -13.17 -7.18
CA THR A 4 -3.55 -13.14 -7.16
C THR A 4 -4.12 -13.87 -5.93
N MET A 5 -3.52 -14.97 -5.50
CA MET A 5 -3.93 -15.66 -4.26
C MET A 5 -3.71 -14.77 -3.03
N GLY A 6 -2.55 -14.11 -2.95
CA GLY A 6 -2.24 -13.16 -1.88
C GLY A 6 -3.21 -11.99 -1.82
N GLU A 7 -3.51 -11.38 -2.98
CA GLU A 7 -4.48 -10.29 -3.08
C GLU A 7 -5.89 -10.72 -2.67
N LEU A 8 -6.34 -11.90 -3.11
CA LEU A 8 -7.65 -12.44 -2.70
C LEU A 8 -7.71 -12.75 -1.20
N ALA A 9 -6.63 -13.30 -0.63
CA ALA A 9 -6.54 -13.54 0.81
C ALA A 9 -6.61 -12.21 1.59
N TYR A 10 -5.88 -11.19 1.13
CA TYR A 10 -5.90 -9.86 1.70
C TYR A 10 -7.30 -9.21 1.62
N LEU A 11 -7.94 -9.25 0.46
CA LEU A 11 -9.31 -8.74 0.27
C LEU A 11 -10.31 -9.39 1.22
N ARG A 12 -10.25 -10.72 1.41
CA ARG A 12 -11.14 -11.45 2.33
C ARG A 12 -10.88 -11.08 3.78
N TYR A 13 -9.61 -11.03 4.16
CA TYR A 13 -9.19 -10.63 5.51
C TYR A 13 -9.64 -9.21 5.85
N THR A 14 -9.41 -8.25 4.94
CA THR A 14 -9.78 -6.84 5.19
C THR A 14 -11.27 -6.57 5.22
N ARG A 15 -12.09 -7.43 4.61
CA ARG A 15 -13.57 -7.35 4.69
C ARG A 15 -14.12 -7.71 6.06
N ASP A 16 -13.43 -8.59 6.79
CA ASP A 16 -13.77 -8.95 8.17
C ASP A 16 -12.51 -9.35 8.94
N LEU A 17 -11.93 -8.39 9.66
CA LEU A 17 -10.74 -8.59 10.50
C LEU A 17 -10.96 -9.55 11.67
N SER A 18 -12.20 -9.92 11.98
CA SER A 18 -12.53 -10.89 13.03
C SER A 18 -12.57 -12.34 12.53
N ASP A 19 -12.50 -12.56 11.22
CA ASP A 19 -12.49 -13.91 10.65
C ASP A 19 -11.10 -14.54 10.70
N SER A 20 -10.89 -15.41 11.68
CA SER A 20 -9.61 -16.08 11.91
C SER A 20 -9.17 -17.02 10.78
N TYR A 21 -10.10 -17.50 9.94
CA TYR A 21 -9.77 -18.32 8.77
C TYR A 21 -9.08 -17.46 7.70
N TYR A 22 -9.65 -16.30 7.38
CA TYR A 22 -9.05 -15.39 6.39
C TYR A 22 -7.79 -14.72 6.89
N GLU A 23 -7.69 -14.43 8.20
CA GLU A 23 -6.44 -14.00 8.84
C GLU A 23 -5.32 -15.04 8.64
N ALA A 24 -5.61 -16.32 8.89
CA ALA A 24 -4.65 -17.40 8.71
C ALA A 24 -4.27 -17.61 7.24
N GLU A 25 -5.23 -17.49 6.29
CA GLU A 25 -4.96 -17.58 4.86
C GLU A 25 -4.03 -16.46 4.38
N TYR A 26 -4.30 -15.21 4.80
CA TYR A 26 -3.46 -14.06 4.49
C TYR A 26 -2.06 -14.18 5.09
N THR A 27 -1.96 -14.55 6.37
CA THR A 27 -0.69 -14.79 7.05
C THR A 27 0.13 -15.84 6.33
N TRP A 28 -0.49 -16.95 5.94
CA TRP A 28 0.21 -18.00 5.18
C TRP A 28 0.75 -17.48 3.84
N CYS A 29 -0.05 -16.72 3.08
CA CYS A 29 0.39 -16.12 1.81
C CYS A 29 1.60 -15.20 2.05
N THR A 30 1.54 -14.34 3.06
CA THR A 30 2.63 -13.40 3.42
C THR A 30 3.91 -14.15 3.80
N ASP A 31 3.81 -15.20 4.60
CA ASP A 31 4.95 -16.05 5.00
C ASP A 31 5.62 -16.76 3.81
N GLN A 32 4.86 -17.08 2.76
CA GLN A 32 5.41 -17.71 1.56
C GLN A 32 6.03 -16.72 0.57
N THR A 33 5.75 -15.43 0.67
CA THR A 33 6.17 -14.42 -0.32
C THR A 33 7.69 -14.45 -0.57
N THR A 34 8.50 -14.36 0.49
CA THR A 34 9.97 -14.39 0.36
C THR A 34 10.50 -15.66 -0.31
N ARG A 35 9.84 -16.80 -0.08
CA ARG A 35 10.25 -18.08 -0.71
C ARG A 35 9.91 -18.10 -2.19
N VAL A 36 8.75 -17.56 -2.56
CA VAL A 36 8.31 -17.49 -3.96
C VAL A 36 9.17 -16.50 -4.72
N GLU A 37 9.42 -15.33 -4.17
CA GLU A 37 10.28 -14.30 -4.76
C GLU A 37 11.70 -14.83 -5.00
N LYS A 38 12.27 -15.50 -3.99
CA LYS A 38 13.58 -16.13 -4.15
C LYS A 38 13.58 -17.19 -5.26
N ALA A 39 12.57 -18.03 -5.33
CA ALA A 39 12.48 -19.05 -6.37
C ALA A 39 12.34 -18.46 -7.77
N MET A 40 11.61 -17.35 -7.89
CA MET A 40 11.48 -16.60 -9.14
C MET A 40 12.81 -15.96 -9.53
N GLU A 41 13.51 -15.30 -8.60
CA GLU A 41 14.84 -14.73 -8.83
C GLU A 41 15.85 -15.78 -9.27
N ASP A 42 15.92 -16.94 -8.59
CA ASP A 42 16.78 -18.06 -8.97
C ASP A 42 16.45 -18.56 -10.38
N CYS A 43 15.17 -18.60 -10.76
CA CYS A 43 14.70 -18.99 -12.08
C CYS A 43 15.15 -17.98 -13.15
N TYR A 44 14.88 -16.68 -12.95
CA TYR A 44 15.28 -15.63 -13.88
C TYR A 44 16.80 -15.50 -14.00
N THR A 45 17.54 -15.62 -12.91
CA THR A 45 19.00 -15.67 -12.93
C THR A 45 19.52 -16.85 -13.76
N THR A 46 18.87 -18.01 -13.68
CA THR A 46 19.20 -19.17 -14.49
C THR A 46 18.94 -18.92 -15.98
N MET A 47 17.79 -18.31 -16.29
CA MET A 47 17.44 -17.92 -17.67
C MET A 47 18.41 -16.88 -18.24
N ALA A 48 18.76 -15.85 -17.45
CA ALA A 48 19.73 -14.82 -17.80
C ALA A 48 21.11 -15.39 -18.20
N LYS A 49 21.56 -16.42 -17.48
CA LYS A 49 22.85 -17.10 -17.74
C LYS A 49 22.76 -18.20 -18.80
N SER A 50 21.60 -18.46 -19.35
CA SER A 50 21.40 -19.52 -20.35
C SER A 50 21.74 -19.06 -21.77
N SER A 51 22.04 -20.01 -22.67
CA SER A 51 22.20 -19.75 -24.09
C SER A 51 20.90 -19.33 -24.80
N LEU A 52 19.77 -19.42 -24.11
CA LEU A 52 18.44 -19.05 -24.63
C LEU A 52 18.04 -17.62 -24.28
N ARG A 53 18.86 -16.87 -23.53
CA ARG A 53 18.55 -15.50 -23.06
C ARG A 53 17.95 -14.62 -24.17
N SER A 54 18.67 -14.45 -25.28
CA SER A 54 18.22 -13.56 -26.37
C SER A 54 16.88 -14.00 -26.97
N ALA A 55 16.66 -15.32 -27.09
CA ALA A 55 15.39 -15.82 -27.60
C ALA A 55 14.24 -15.62 -26.60
N LEU A 56 14.53 -15.72 -25.30
CA LEU A 56 13.55 -15.45 -24.24
C LEU A 56 13.19 -13.97 -24.19
N GLU A 57 14.18 -13.07 -24.30
CA GLU A 57 13.94 -11.63 -24.37
C GLU A 57 13.12 -11.26 -25.61
N GLU A 58 13.48 -11.78 -26.79
CA GLU A 58 12.78 -11.49 -28.03
C GLU A 58 11.32 -11.98 -28.05
N GLN A 59 11.05 -13.16 -27.49
CA GLN A 59 9.75 -13.83 -27.66
C GLN A 59 8.78 -13.64 -26.49
N TYR A 60 9.30 -13.40 -25.26
CA TYR A 60 8.46 -13.48 -24.06
C TYR A 60 8.60 -12.33 -23.09
N PHE A 61 9.82 -11.79 -22.87
CA PHE A 61 10.09 -10.87 -21.76
C PHE A 61 10.32 -9.42 -22.20
N GLY A 62 10.78 -9.19 -23.41
CA GLY A 62 11.20 -7.88 -23.92
C GLY A 62 12.71 -7.66 -23.82
N GLU A 63 13.21 -6.71 -24.61
CA GLU A 63 14.64 -6.35 -24.68
C GLU A 63 15.16 -5.94 -23.30
N ASP A 64 16.36 -6.37 -22.95
CA ASP A 64 17.05 -6.06 -21.70
C ASP A 64 16.35 -6.55 -20.41
N PHE A 65 15.30 -7.36 -20.47
CA PHE A 65 14.61 -7.87 -19.27
C PHE A 65 15.57 -8.53 -18.28
N PHE A 66 16.52 -9.30 -18.76
CA PHE A 66 17.48 -10.00 -17.89
C PHE A 66 18.70 -9.17 -17.47
N ALA A 67 18.80 -7.89 -17.84
CA ALA A 67 19.93 -7.05 -17.44
C ALA A 67 20.04 -6.89 -15.91
N SER A 68 18.90 -6.83 -15.22
CA SER A 68 18.84 -6.77 -13.74
C SER A 68 19.30 -8.05 -13.05
N TYR A 69 19.35 -9.19 -13.78
CA TYR A 69 19.76 -10.51 -13.28
C TYR A 69 21.20 -10.88 -13.65
N ASP A 70 21.97 -9.96 -14.25
CA ASP A 70 23.37 -10.16 -14.59
C ASP A 70 24.29 -10.10 -13.34
N SER A 71 23.86 -9.47 -12.27
CA SER A 71 24.51 -9.45 -10.96
C SER A 71 23.93 -10.52 -10.03
N ASP A 72 24.64 -10.81 -8.95
CA ASP A 72 24.08 -11.65 -7.89
C ASP A 72 22.86 -10.95 -7.28
N GLY A 73 21.74 -11.66 -7.24
CA GLY A 73 20.47 -11.11 -6.80
C GLY A 73 20.44 -10.69 -5.32
N VAL A 74 19.43 -9.94 -4.96
CA VAL A 74 19.23 -9.39 -3.58
C VAL A 74 19.22 -10.50 -2.53
N TYR A 75 18.74 -11.70 -2.87
CA TYR A 75 18.62 -12.85 -1.97
C TYR A 75 19.87 -13.74 -1.95
N SER A 76 20.95 -13.42 -2.67
CA SER A 76 22.19 -14.20 -2.70
C SER A 76 23.02 -14.05 -1.42
N ASP A 77 22.91 -12.93 -0.72
CA ASP A 77 23.65 -12.63 0.50
C ASP A 77 22.78 -12.82 1.75
N ALA A 78 23.21 -13.70 2.65
CA ALA A 78 22.47 -14.04 3.87
C ALA A 78 22.21 -12.82 4.78
N ARG A 79 23.13 -11.82 4.81
CA ARG A 79 22.92 -10.61 5.61
C ARG A 79 21.85 -9.71 4.99
N THR A 80 21.82 -9.59 3.67
CA THR A 80 20.79 -8.85 2.93
C THR A 80 19.41 -9.48 3.18
N VAL A 81 19.28 -10.79 3.09
CA VAL A 81 18.04 -11.52 3.44
C VAL A 81 17.62 -11.24 4.88
N ALA A 82 18.55 -11.28 5.84
CA ALA A 82 18.24 -10.98 7.23
C ALA A 82 17.77 -9.53 7.45
N LEU A 83 18.28 -8.56 6.67
CA LEU A 83 17.83 -7.17 6.73
C LEU A 83 16.43 -6.99 6.13
N LEU A 84 16.10 -7.67 5.05
CA LEU A 84 14.75 -7.68 4.47
C LEU A 84 13.73 -8.27 5.45
N GLN A 85 14.08 -9.38 6.10
CA GLN A 85 13.25 -9.98 7.15
C GLN A 85 13.06 -9.02 8.33
N GLN A 86 14.14 -8.39 8.80
CA GLN A 86 14.08 -7.39 9.88
C GLN A 86 13.21 -6.18 9.49
N GLU A 87 13.28 -5.71 8.25
CA GLU A 87 12.42 -4.64 7.74
C GLU A 87 10.94 -5.04 7.84
N SER A 88 10.59 -6.24 7.34
CA SER A 88 9.24 -6.78 7.40
C SER A 88 8.73 -6.93 8.84
N GLU A 89 9.55 -7.45 9.76
CA GLU A 89 9.22 -7.57 11.17
C GLU A 89 8.97 -6.21 11.84
N LEU A 90 9.78 -5.19 11.52
CA LEU A 90 9.60 -3.83 12.05
C LEU A 90 8.33 -3.17 11.51
N GLN A 91 7.98 -3.39 10.24
CA GLN A 91 6.73 -2.94 9.66
C GLN A 91 5.53 -3.60 10.35
N ALA A 92 5.59 -4.93 10.56
CA ALA A 92 4.54 -5.66 11.28
C ALA A 92 4.37 -5.17 12.72
N GLN A 93 5.48 -4.88 13.44
CA GLN A 93 5.43 -4.29 14.78
C GLN A 93 4.76 -2.91 14.78
N TYR A 94 5.03 -2.08 13.77
CA TYR A 94 4.39 -0.76 13.64
C TYR A 94 2.89 -0.87 13.39
N VAL A 95 2.49 -1.77 12.48
CA VAL A 95 1.07 -2.04 12.21
C VAL A 95 0.35 -2.57 13.45
N ALA A 96 1.00 -3.45 14.21
CA ALA A 96 0.44 -3.98 15.46
C ALA A 96 0.17 -2.88 16.52
N LEU A 97 0.94 -1.78 16.53
CA LEU A 97 0.66 -0.63 17.41
C LEU A 97 -0.60 0.14 17.03
N GLN A 98 -1.02 0.04 15.76
CA GLN A 98 -2.21 0.71 15.25
C GLN A 98 -3.47 -0.16 15.33
N ASN A 99 -3.29 -1.46 15.65
CA ASN A 99 -4.38 -2.42 15.68
C ASN A 99 -5.10 -2.35 17.02
N ASP A 100 -6.22 -1.65 17.07
CA ASP A 100 -7.08 -1.41 18.23
C ASP A 100 -6.30 -1.00 19.51
N PRO A 101 -5.52 0.09 19.46
CA PRO A 101 -4.73 0.50 20.61
C PRO A 101 -5.65 0.90 21.76
N ALA A 102 -5.27 0.52 23.00
CA ALA A 102 -6.00 0.88 24.21
C ALA A 102 -5.19 1.86 25.06
N ILE A 103 -5.85 2.88 25.60
CA ILE A 103 -5.23 3.91 26.46
C ILE A 103 -5.94 4.00 27.82
N GLU A 104 -5.24 4.52 28.82
CA GLU A 104 -5.86 4.93 30.07
C GLU A 104 -6.67 6.21 29.86
N TRP A 105 -7.99 6.11 29.99
CA TRP A 105 -8.92 7.21 29.79
C TRP A 105 -9.90 7.33 30.95
N ASN A 106 -9.86 8.46 31.66
CA ASN A 106 -10.72 8.72 32.83
C ASN A 106 -10.73 7.60 33.89
N GLY A 107 -9.55 6.99 34.14
CA GLY A 107 -9.36 5.95 35.14
C GLY A 107 -9.77 4.53 34.71
N SER A 108 -9.94 4.30 33.43
CA SER A 108 -10.17 2.97 32.85
C SER A 108 -9.43 2.81 31.53
N THR A 109 -9.02 1.59 31.21
CA THR A 109 -8.43 1.25 29.91
C THR A 109 -9.54 1.18 28.85
N ARG A 110 -9.43 1.95 27.79
CA ARG A 110 -10.42 2.05 26.71
C ARG A 110 -9.76 1.92 25.34
N SER A 111 -10.44 1.33 24.38
CA SER A 111 -10.03 1.32 22.98
C SER A 111 -10.03 2.74 22.41
N VAL A 112 -8.99 3.09 21.66
CA VAL A 112 -8.88 4.39 20.98
C VAL A 112 -9.97 4.52 19.92
N SER A 113 -10.25 3.45 19.17
CA SER A 113 -11.31 3.43 18.18
C SER A 113 -12.67 3.74 18.80
N GLU A 114 -13.01 3.08 19.90
CA GLU A 114 -14.24 3.35 20.65
C GLU A 114 -14.33 4.79 21.13
N LEU A 115 -13.23 5.35 21.61
CA LEU A 115 -13.20 6.74 22.09
C LEU A 115 -13.37 7.74 20.96
N LEU A 116 -12.76 7.50 19.80
CA LEU A 116 -12.85 8.37 18.63
C LEU A 116 -14.25 8.33 18.00
N GLU A 117 -14.88 7.15 17.90
CA GLU A 117 -16.26 7.01 17.43
C GLU A 117 -17.27 7.78 18.31
N ASN A 118 -16.98 7.88 19.61
CA ASN A 118 -17.82 8.61 20.57
C ASN A 118 -17.40 10.07 20.76
N ALA A 119 -16.42 10.57 20.04
CA ALA A 119 -15.94 11.95 20.15
C ALA A 119 -16.87 12.92 19.40
N VAL A 120 -17.84 13.45 20.11
CA VAL A 120 -18.87 14.36 19.57
C VAL A 120 -18.38 15.79 19.31
N THR A 121 -17.13 16.12 19.64
CA THR A 121 -16.51 17.43 19.40
C THR A 121 -15.08 17.26 18.89
N ALA A 122 -14.61 18.19 18.06
CA ALA A 122 -13.24 18.19 17.56
C ALA A 122 -12.21 18.26 18.71
N ASP A 123 -12.49 19.00 19.77
CA ASP A 123 -11.60 19.12 20.94
C ASP A 123 -11.42 17.74 21.62
N LEU A 124 -12.51 17.01 21.83
CA LEU A 124 -12.46 15.67 22.42
C LEU A 124 -11.72 14.68 21.50
N TYR A 125 -11.95 14.76 20.19
CA TYR A 125 -11.24 13.95 19.20
C TYR A 125 -9.72 14.16 19.29
N TYR A 126 -9.26 15.41 19.31
CA TYR A 126 -7.83 15.73 19.43
C TYR A 126 -7.25 15.40 20.81
N GLU A 127 -8.04 15.44 21.86
CA GLU A 127 -7.61 15.03 23.20
C GLU A 127 -7.35 13.50 23.26
N VAL A 128 -8.23 12.69 22.67
CA VAL A 128 -8.04 11.24 22.54
C VAL A 128 -6.79 10.91 21.70
N LEU A 129 -6.63 11.57 20.54
CA LEU A 129 -5.43 11.39 19.71
C LEU A 129 -4.15 11.80 20.46
N GLY A 130 -4.18 12.89 21.23
CA GLY A 130 -3.05 13.31 22.07
C GLY A 130 -2.66 12.24 23.05
N ALA A 131 -3.63 11.69 23.80
CA ALA A 131 -3.39 10.60 24.75
C ALA A 131 -2.85 9.32 24.09
N TYR A 132 -3.33 9.00 22.89
CA TYR A 132 -2.78 7.90 22.09
C TYR A 132 -1.32 8.13 21.71
N TYR A 133 -0.97 9.31 21.19
CA TYR A 133 0.41 9.62 20.82
C TYR A 133 1.35 9.68 22.04
N ASP A 134 0.87 10.14 23.20
CA ASP A 134 1.63 10.11 24.44
C ASP A 134 1.91 8.68 24.91
N ALA A 135 0.95 7.77 24.75
CA ALA A 135 1.09 6.38 25.16
C ALA A 135 2.01 5.56 24.22
N TYR A 136 1.90 5.76 22.91
CA TYR A 136 2.54 4.90 21.90
C TYR A 136 3.69 5.56 21.13
N GLY A 137 3.81 6.89 21.16
CA GLY A 137 4.76 7.64 20.34
C GLY A 137 6.22 7.26 20.57
N ALA A 138 6.61 6.98 21.82
CA ALA A 138 7.97 6.55 22.13
C ALA A 138 8.29 5.19 21.50
N GLN A 139 7.38 4.22 21.58
CA GLN A 139 7.54 2.88 20.99
C GLN A 139 7.55 2.93 19.45
N ALA A 140 6.66 3.70 18.85
CA ALA A 140 6.65 3.94 17.41
C ALA A 140 7.95 4.60 16.94
N GLY A 141 8.48 5.57 17.71
CA GLY A 141 9.77 6.21 17.46
C GLY A 141 10.94 5.24 17.48
N GLU A 142 10.98 4.31 18.45
CA GLU A 142 12.02 3.26 18.49
C GLU A 142 11.97 2.34 17.26
N ILE A 143 10.78 1.91 16.86
CA ILE A 143 10.58 1.08 15.65
C ILE A 143 11.05 1.87 14.42
N TYR A 144 10.67 3.12 14.29
CA TYR A 144 11.03 3.98 13.18
C TYR A 144 12.55 4.18 13.04
N ILE A 145 13.26 4.42 14.15
CA ILE A 145 14.71 4.55 14.14
C ILE A 145 15.39 3.24 13.73
N LYS A 146 14.93 2.11 14.24
CA LYS A 146 15.44 0.80 13.82
C LYS A 146 15.20 0.55 12.33
N LEU A 147 14.02 0.91 11.83
CA LEU A 147 13.67 0.78 10.41
C LEU A 147 14.60 1.63 9.51
N ILE A 148 14.87 2.90 9.90
CA ILE A 148 15.83 3.74 9.18
C ILE A 148 17.23 3.11 9.17
N GLN A 149 17.69 2.58 10.29
CA GLN A 149 19.01 1.94 10.39
C GLN A 149 19.10 0.71 9.49
N THR A 150 18.09 -0.17 9.53
CA THR A 150 17.97 -1.37 8.70
C THR A 150 17.98 -1.01 7.22
N ARG A 151 17.19 -0.03 6.81
CA ARG A 151 17.09 0.45 5.44
C ARG A 151 18.39 1.08 4.93
N ARG A 152 19.10 1.81 5.76
CA ARG A 152 20.41 2.38 5.40
C ARG A 152 21.47 1.31 5.20
N GLU A 153 21.51 0.28 6.07
CA GLU A 153 22.42 -0.84 5.91
C GLU A 153 22.09 -1.64 4.63
N LEU A 154 20.80 -1.91 4.39
CA LEU A 154 20.31 -2.61 3.20
C LEU A 154 20.77 -1.88 1.91
N ALA A 155 20.47 -0.60 1.79
CA ALA A 155 20.83 0.18 0.62
C ALA A 155 22.37 0.19 0.38
N GLY A 156 23.17 0.38 1.44
CA GLY A 156 24.62 0.35 1.34
C GLY A 156 25.17 -1.01 0.88
N ARG A 157 24.55 -2.12 1.31
CA ARG A 157 24.94 -3.48 0.86
C ARG A 157 24.59 -3.71 -0.60
N LEU A 158 23.49 -3.14 -1.07
CA LEU A 158 23.04 -3.23 -2.47
C LEU A 158 23.77 -2.22 -3.39
N GLY A 159 24.74 -1.45 -2.85
CA GLY A 159 25.57 -0.52 -3.63
C GLY A 159 24.96 0.86 -3.85
N TYR A 160 23.83 1.18 -3.19
CA TYR A 160 23.18 2.49 -3.30
C TYR A 160 23.74 3.48 -2.27
N GLY A 161 23.77 4.76 -2.66
CA GLY A 161 24.21 5.85 -1.78
C GLY A 161 23.23 6.18 -0.65
N SER A 162 21.94 5.91 -0.88
CA SER A 162 20.88 6.09 0.10
C SER A 162 19.75 5.07 -0.13
N TYR A 163 18.89 4.91 0.89
CA TYR A 163 17.68 4.10 0.74
C TYR A 163 16.69 4.71 -0.27
N ALA A 164 16.67 6.04 -0.40
CA ALA A 164 15.85 6.72 -1.38
C ALA A 164 16.28 6.36 -2.82
N ASP A 165 17.59 6.31 -3.09
CA ASP A 165 18.12 5.91 -4.41
C ASP A 165 17.74 4.45 -4.73
N TYR A 166 17.91 3.55 -3.75
CA TYR A 166 17.46 2.16 -3.87
C TYR A 166 15.96 2.05 -4.14
N ALA A 167 15.14 2.80 -3.39
CA ALA A 167 13.69 2.76 -3.55
C ALA A 167 13.24 3.32 -4.91
N TYR A 168 13.87 4.37 -5.40
CA TYR A 168 13.57 4.94 -6.73
C TYR A 168 13.82 3.93 -7.83
N ASP A 169 14.93 3.23 -7.79
CA ASP A 169 15.35 2.28 -8.80
C ASP A 169 14.65 0.92 -8.66
N ALA A 170 14.82 0.26 -7.51
CA ALA A 170 14.48 -1.14 -7.33
C ALA A 170 13.09 -1.41 -6.74
N LEU A 171 12.47 -0.45 -6.01
CA LEU A 171 11.14 -0.64 -5.42
C LEU A 171 10.03 0.04 -6.20
N TYR A 172 10.31 1.23 -6.75
CA TYR A 172 9.28 2.02 -7.45
C TYR A 172 9.45 2.03 -8.95
N TYR A 173 10.52 1.40 -9.48
CA TYR A 173 10.80 1.30 -10.92
C TYR A 173 10.64 2.63 -11.65
N ARG A 174 11.17 3.71 -11.03
CA ARG A 174 11.03 5.07 -11.56
C ARG A 174 12.06 5.31 -12.65
N ASP A 175 11.62 5.71 -13.82
CA ASP A 175 12.45 6.11 -14.97
C ASP A 175 12.95 7.56 -14.88
N TYR A 176 12.75 8.21 -13.71
CA TYR A 176 13.20 9.58 -13.43
C TYR A 176 13.95 9.67 -12.12
N THR A 177 14.88 10.62 -12.06
CA THR A 177 15.75 10.85 -10.90
C THR A 177 15.07 11.68 -9.81
N PRO A 178 15.52 11.60 -8.53
CA PRO A 178 15.07 12.50 -7.46
C PRO A 178 15.15 13.98 -7.84
N ALA A 179 16.24 14.40 -8.53
CA ALA A 179 16.40 15.79 -8.98
C ALA A 179 15.36 16.20 -10.05
N GLN A 180 14.87 15.26 -10.86
CA GLN A 180 13.76 15.54 -11.79
C GLN A 180 12.43 15.66 -11.06
N ALA A 181 12.18 14.80 -10.07
CA ALA A 181 11.02 14.90 -9.19
C ALA A 181 10.98 16.23 -8.44
N GLU A 182 12.11 16.65 -7.87
CA GLU A 182 12.23 17.95 -7.16
C GLU A 182 11.91 19.14 -8.08
N ARG A 183 12.42 19.14 -9.31
CA ARG A 183 12.07 20.19 -10.30
C ARG A 183 10.60 20.18 -10.66
N TYR A 184 9.99 19.02 -10.77
CA TYR A 184 8.55 18.91 -11.02
C TYR A 184 7.75 19.49 -9.85
N VAL A 185 8.06 19.10 -8.61
CA VAL A 185 7.40 19.63 -7.40
C VAL A 185 7.57 21.14 -7.30
N GLU A 186 8.75 21.68 -7.61
CA GLU A 186 8.98 23.14 -7.60
C GLU A 186 8.12 23.87 -8.66
N ARG A 187 7.96 23.28 -9.84
CA ARG A 187 7.05 23.84 -10.86
C ARG A 187 5.58 23.79 -10.42
N VAL A 188 5.15 22.68 -9.84
CA VAL A 188 3.79 22.58 -9.27
C VAL A 188 3.58 23.68 -8.22
N ARG A 189 4.54 23.84 -7.31
CA ARG A 189 4.46 24.83 -6.24
C ARG A 189 4.41 26.27 -6.75
N THR A 190 5.16 26.60 -7.79
CA THR A 190 5.33 27.97 -8.28
C THR A 190 4.34 28.33 -9.39
N GLU A 191 3.97 27.38 -10.23
CA GLU A 191 3.15 27.65 -11.41
C GLU A 191 1.68 27.17 -11.23
N LEU A 192 1.45 26.00 -10.63
CA LEU A 192 0.11 25.40 -10.53
C LEU A 192 -0.61 25.73 -9.22
N ALA A 193 0.09 25.64 -8.09
CA ALA A 193 -0.55 25.88 -6.79
C ALA A 193 -1.18 27.27 -6.63
N PRO A 194 -0.57 28.37 -7.14
CA PRO A 194 -1.21 29.69 -7.11
C PRO A 194 -2.52 29.74 -7.91
N VAL A 195 -2.53 29.13 -9.11
CA VAL A 195 -3.72 29.06 -9.98
C VAL A 195 -4.83 28.27 -9.30
N TYR A 196 -4.48 27.12 -8.71
CA TYR A 196 -5.44 26.30 -7.96
C TYR A 196 -6.01 27.05 -6.76
N THR A 197 -5.16 27.74 -5.99
CA THR A 197 -5.60 28.52 -4.81
C THR A 197 -6.54 29.67 -5.20
N GLU A 198 -6.32 30.31 -6.36
CA GLU A 198 -7.18 31.37 -6.87
C GLU A 198 -8.52 30.82 -7.40
N ALA A 199 -8.49 29.63 -8.02
CA ALA A 199 -9.66 29.01 -8.64
C ALA A 199 -10.48 28.13 -7.68
N ALA A 200 -9.88 27.70 -6.56
CA ALA A 200 -10.53 26.78 -5.62
C ALA A 200 -11.65 27.48 -4.83
N GLU A 201 -12.88 27.12 -5.12
CA GLU A 201 -14.01 27.39 -4.24
C GLU A 201 -13.90 26.52 -2.97
N PRO A 202 -14.35 27.01 -1.80
CA PRO A 202 -14.42 26.17 -0.60
C PRO A 202 -15.28 24.94 -0.89
N MET A 203 -14.66 23.75 -0.95
CA MET A 203 -15.39 22.52 -1.15
C MET A 203 -16.24 22.25 0.10
N GLN A 204 -17.55 22.27 -0.05
CA GLN A 204 -18.46 21.79 0.99
C GLN A 204 -18.47 20.28 0.93
N LEU A 205 -17.82 19.64 1.90
CA LEU A 205 -17.91 18.20 2.10
C LEU A 205 -19.27 17.91 2.73
N SER A 206 -20.15 17.25 1.99
CA SER A 206 -21.36 16.63 2.55
C SER A 206 -21.11 15.13 2.67
N ALA A 207 -21.48 14.56 3.80
CA ALA A 207 -21.46 13.11 3.95
C ALA A 207 -22.49 12.53 2.97
N LEU A 208 -22.02 11.67 2.07
CA LEU A 208 -22.86 10.91 1.13
C LEU A 208 -22.93 9.46 1.62
N SER A 209 -24.11 8.87 1.53
CA SER A 209 -24.23 7.43 1.65
C SER A 209 -23.49 6.71 0.51
N ALA A 210 -23.21 5.41 0.68
CA ALA A 210 -22.61 4.59 -0.37
C ALA A 210 -23.43 4.62 -1.67
N ASP A 211 -24.76 4.55 -1.56
CA ASP A 211 -25.68 4.58 -2.70
C ASP A 211 -25.64 5.93 -3.43
N GLU A 212 -25.66 7.05 -2.69
CA GLU A 212 -25.54 8.39 -3.27
C GLU A 212 -24.18 8.57 -3.94
N THR A 213 -23.11 8.08 -3.34
CA THR A 213 -21.76 8.11 -3.93
C THR A 213 -21.74 7.36 -5.26
N MET A 214 -22.29 6.13 -5.30
CA MET A 214 -22.36 5.35 -6.53
C MET A 214 -23.23 6.02 -7.59
N GLN A 215 -24.35 6.62 -7.20
CA GLN A 215 -25.19 7.37 -8.13
C GLN A 215 -24.40 8.53 -8.77
N HIS A 216 -23.69 9.33 -7.99
CA HIS A 216 -22.87 10.43 -8.51
C HIS A 216 -21.72 9.95 -9.40
N LEU A 217 -21.10 8.81 -9.09
CA LEU A 217 -20.08 8.21 -9.95
C LEU A 217 -20.64 7.79 -11.31
N HIS A 218 -21.84 7.18 -11.34
CA HIS A 218 -22.52 6.83 -12.59
C HIS A 218 -22.89 8.07 -13.40
N GLU A 219 -23.47 9.11 -12.78
CA GLU A 219 -23.80 10.37 -13.43
C GLU A 219 -22.54 11.05 -14.02
N ALA A 220 -21.43 11.01 -13.30
CA ALA A 220 -20.15 11.54 -13.77
C ALA A 220 -19.60 10.70 -14.96
N ALA A 221 -19.64 9.38 -14.85
CA ALA A 221 -19.21 8.48 -15.91
C ALA A 221 -20.05 8.65 -17.19
N ASP A 222 -21.37 8.80 -17.08
CA ASP A 222 -22.28 9.07 -18.20
C ASP A 222 -21.99 10.43 -18.85
N THR A 223 -21.68 11.44 -18.02
CA THR A 223 -21.33 12.79 -18.51
C THR A 223 -20.01 12.80 -19.28
N LEU A 224 -18.99 12.09 -18.78
CA LEU A 224 -17.69 11.96 -19.43
C LEU A 224 -17.75 11.07 -20.67
N GLY A 225 -18.61 10.05 -20.65
CA GLY A 225 -18.81 9.12 -21.77
C GLY A 225 -17.58 8.27 -22.11
N GLY A 226 -17.61 7.66 -23.30
CA GLY A 226 -16.46 6.96 -23.89
C GLY A 226 -15.88 5.86 -23.00
N GLU A 227 -14.56 5.90 -22.78
CA GLU A 227 -13.83 4.88 -22.01
C GLU A 227 -14.22 4.88 -20.52
N VAL A 228 -14.53 6.06 -19.94
CA VAL A 228 -14.92 6.17 -18.54
C VAL A 228 -16.25 5.48 -18.27
N GLN A 229 -17.24 5.71 -19.11
CA GLN A 229 -18.53 5.04 -19.05
C GLN A 229 -18.38 3.52 -19.25
N THR A 230 -17.55 3.11 -20.20
CA THR A 230 -17.27 1.69 -20.45
C THR A 230 -16.60 1.03 -19.24
N ALA A 231 -15.62 1.70 -18.61
CA ALA A 231 -14.95 1.20 -17.43
C ALA A 231 -15.91 1.08 -16.24
N MET A 232 -16.78 2.08 -16.02
CA MET A 232 -17.78 2.01 -14.94
C MET A 232 -18.76 0.84 -15.14
N GLY A 233 -19.26 0.67 -16.39
CA GLY A 233 -20.12 -0.49 -16.71
C GLY A 233 -19.42 -1.84 -16.54
N PHE A 234 -18.11 -1.92 -16.75
CA PHE A 234 -17.32 -3.13 -16.48
C PHE A 234 -17.20 -3.41 -14.97
N LEU A 235 -16.91 -2.39 -14.16
CA LEU A 235 -16.86 -2.52 -12.70
C LEU A 235 -18.19 -3.04 -12.14
N ASP A 236 -19.32 -2.52 -12.62
CA ASP A 236 -20.66 -2.95 -12.21
C ASP A 236 -20.97 -4.39 -12.63
N ALA A 237 -20.68 -4.72 -13.89
CA ALA A 237 -21.02 -6.03 -14.45
C ALA A 237 -20.33 -7.18 -13.74
N TYR A 238 -19.15 -6.94 -13.17
CA TYR A 238 -18.35 -7.94 -12.47
C TYR A 238 -18.28 -7.71 -10.95
N GLU A 239 -19.03 -6.74 -10.41
CA GLU A 239 -19.03 -6.40 -8.98
C GLU A 239 -17.59 -6.19 -8.43
N LEU A 240 -16.77 -5.42 -9.16
CA LEU A 240 -15.34 -5.23 -8.87
C LEU A 240 -15.09 -4.13 -7.83
N TYR A 241 -16.01 -3.91 -6.93
CA TYR A 241 -15.86 -2.98 -5.81
C TYR A 241 -16.61 -3.44 -4.57
N ASP A 242 -16.13 -3.02 -3.41
CA ASP A 242 -16.79 -3.15 -2.12
C ASP A 242 -16.73 -1.80 -1.39
N ILE A 243 -17.88 -1.13 -1.28
CA ILE A 243 -18.05 0.16 -0.60
C ILE A 243 -18.95 0.04 0.62
N THR A 244 -19.14 -1.18 1.14
CA THR A 244 -19.97 -1.40 2.32
C THR A 244 -19.27 -0.97 3.61
N SER A 245 -20.04 -0.57 4.61
CA SER A 245 -19.56 -0.33 5.98
C SER A 245 -19.83 -1.52 6.87
N SER A 246 -18.88 -1.93 7.68
CA SER A 246 -19.01 -2.98 8.69
C SER A 246 -18.07 -2.71 9.85
N ALA A 247 -18.48 -3.04 11.07
CA ALA A 247 -17.70 -2.83 12.27
C ALA A 247 -16.34 -3.56 12.28
N ASN A 248 -16.25 -4.68 11.56
CA ASN A 248 -15.01 -5.47 11.48
C ASN A 248 -14.24 -5.27 10.18
N LYS A 249 -14.69 -4.37 9.32
CA LYS A 249 -14.03 -4.06 8.06
C LYS A 249 -12.84 -3.16 8.32
N MET A 250 -11.71 -3.44 7.66
CA MET A 250 -10.52 -2.59 7.77
C MET A 250 -10.84 -1.16 7.32
N PRO A 251 -10.57 -0.13 8.14
CA PRO A 251 -10.76 1.26 7.74
C PRO A 251 -9.89 1.67 6.56
N GLY A 252 -10.41 2.57 5.73
CA GLY A 252 -9.68 3.15 4.59
C GLY A 252 -10.11 2.60 3.25
N SER A 253 -9.34 2.94 2.22
CA SER A 253 -9.62 2.54 0.84
C SER A 253 -8.34 2.18 0.10
N TYR A 254 -8.45 1.22 -0.80
CA TYR A 254 -7.36 0.84 -1.71
C TYR A 254 -7.93 0.24 -2.99
N THR A 255 -7.10 0.20 -4.02
CA THR A 255 -7.36 -0.54 -5.24
C THR A 255 -6.25 -1.56 -5.43
N THR A 256 -6.62 -2.79 -5.79
CA THR A 256 -5.66 -3.82 -6.16
C THR A 256 -5.94 -4.35 -7.56
N TYR A 257 -4.97 -5.07 -8.14
CA TYR A 257 -5.09 -5.69 -9.44
C TYR A 257 -4.94 -7.21 -9.32
N LEU A 258 -5.95 -7.92 -9.73
CA LEU A 258 -5.99 -9.38 -9.70
C LEU A 258 -5.39 -9.92 -11.01
N GLU A 259 -4.06 -10.08 -11.06
CA GLU A 259 -3.29 -10.39 -12.26
C GLU A 259 -3.85 -11.57 -13.07
N SER A 260 -4.19 -12.70 -12.42
CA SER A 260 -4.70 -13.89 -13.12
C SER A 260 -6.07 -13.72 -13.73
N TYR A 261 -6.80 -12.68 -13.32
CA TYR A 261 -8.12 -12.33 -13.86
C TYR A 261 -8.06 -11.10 -14.76
N GLU A 262 -6.91 -10.42 -14.79
CA GLU A 262 -6.72 -9.14 -15.51
C GLU A 262 -7.76 -8.08 -15.10
N MET A 263 -8.10 -8.04 -13.81
CA MET A 263 -9.18 -7.19 -13.27
C MET A 263 -8.71 -6.33 -12.10
N PRO A 264 -9.07 -5.03 -12.05
CA PRO A 264 -8.91 -4.22 -10.84
C PRO A 264 -9.99 -4.60 -9.83
N TYR A 265 -9.74 -4.31 -8.55
CA TYR A 265 -10.75 -4.38 -7.49
C TYR A 265 -10.61 -3.15 -6.58
N ILE A 266 -11.74 -2.50 -6.29
CA ILE A 266 -11.80 -1.29 -5.48
C ILE A 266 -12.41 -1.64 -4.12
N TYR A 267 -11.66 -1.37 -3.08
CA TYR A 267 -12.10 -1.54 -1.70
C TYR A 267 -12.23 -0.15 -1.04
N ILE A 268 -13.37 0.11 -0.47
CA ILE A 268 -13.63 1.32 0.31
C ILE A 268 -14.39 0.92 1.58
N SER A 269 -13.85 1.29 2.73
CA SER A 269 -14.56 1.24 4.01
C SER A 269 -14.95 2.68 4.37
N PRO A 270 -16.17 3.10 4.09
CA PRO A 270 -16.62 4.42 4.52
C PRO A 270 -16.53 4.47 6.04
N GLU A 271 -15.90 5.52 6.59
CA GLU A 271 -15.97 5.76 8.02
C GLU A 271 -17.43 5.94 8.41
N ALA A 272 -17.84 5.30 9.51
CA ALA A 272 -19.14 5.56 10.10
C ALA A 272 -19.12 7.03 10.59
N THR A 273 -19.82 7.88 9.85
CA THR A 273 -19.99 9.30 10.19
C THR A 273 -21.01 9.47 11.31
#